data_216bea4e615d668d441d151be719da17
#
_entry.id   216bea4e615d668d441d151be719da17
#
_cell.length_a   1.000
_cell.length_b   1.000
_cell.length_c   1.000
_cell.angle_alpha   90.00
_cell.angle_beta   90.00
_cell.angle_gamma   90.00
#
_symmetry.space_group_name_H-M   'P 1'
#
loop_
_entity.id
_entity.type
_entity.pdbx_description
1 polymer ?
#
loop_
_entity_poly.entity_id
_entity_poly.type
_entity_poly.pdbx_seq_one_letter_code
_entity_poly.pdbx_strand_id
1 'polypeptide(L)'
;MKIAVLGPGGVGGLIAGLLERAGTPVVIVAREATAEVISERGLRVDSVSFGELVSRPRAVARLEEQVDVLIIATKASGLESALERVTVQPKLVLALLNGLDHIPVLRERFGADTVLAGTIRVEADRPEPGVVVHTSQFLLVEMASHDPAARGEMEALAQLLKDAGISARVGESEAQVMWSKLVRLNALACTTSAFNRLLGEIRSTPELRDALVGAIEEGCAVGRAEGASDVDPAVALGELEQAHATLGSSMQRDIAAGRAPELDAIPGSVLRAAARHDLQCPTIERLVGMIAARAGVPAPVVAAG
;
A
#
# COMPACT_ATOMS: atom_id res chain seq x y z
N MET A 1 14.86 16.90 6.85
CA MET A 1 13.45 16.94 6.39
C MET A 1 12.52 16.80 7.59
N LYS A 2 11.47 17.61 7.65
CA LYS A 2 10.38 17.48 8.62
C LYS A 2 9.30 16.59 8.04
N ILE A 3 8.97 15.50 8.71
CA ILE A 3 8.08 14.46 8.17
C ILE A 3 6.80 14.38 8.97
N ALA A 4 5.67 14.27 8.28
CA ALA A 4 4.41 13.85 8.88
C ALA A 4 3.98 12.50 8.30
N VAL A 5 3.33 11.67 9.13
CA VAL A 5 2.73 10.39 8.72
C VAL A 5 1.24 10.44 8.99
N LEU A 6 0.43 10.39 7.94
CA LEU A 6 -1.03 10.33 8.02
C LEU A 6 -1.49 8.88 8.03
N GLY A 7 -2.10 8.48 9.14
CA GLY A 7 -2.62 7.13 9.33
C GLY A 7 -1.61 6.17 9.97
N PRO A 8 -1.45 6.15 11.31
CA PRO A 8 -0.57 5.23 12.02
C PRO A 8 -1.21 3.83 12.14
N GLY A 9 -1.45 3.21 10.99
CA GLY A 9 -1.74 1.79 10.84
C GLY A 9 -0.47 0.95 10.97
N GLY A 10 -0.50 -0.31 10.54
CA GLY A 10 0.69 -1.17 10.51
C GLY A 10 1.83 -0.53 9.71
N VAL A 11 1.55 -0.03 8.50
CA VAL A 11 2.54 0.63 7.63
C VAL A 11 3.00 1.96 8.21
N GLY A 12 2.09 2.90 8.43
CA GLY A 12 2.46 4.25 8.86
C GLY A 12 3.08 4.29 10.25
N GLY A 13 2.60 3.45 11.17
CA GLY A 13 3.18 3.32 12.50
C GLY A 13 4.60 2.71 12.46
N LEU A 14 4.82 1.68 11.62
CA LEU A 14 6.16 1.11 11.44
C LEU A 14 7.16 2.16 10.94
N ILE A 15 6.80 2.87 9.86
CA ILE A 15 7.66 3.91 9.28
C ILE A 15 7.96 5.00 10.30
N ALA A 16 6.93 5.51 11.01
CA ALA A 16 7.10 6.55 12.02
C ALA A 16 8.02 6.09 13.16
N GLY A 17 7.84 4.87 13.67
CA GLY A 17 8.65 4.30 14.73
C GLY A 17 10.12 4.13 14.33
N LEU A 18 10.38 3.68 13.10
CA LEU A 18 11.74 3.50 12.58
C LEU A 18 12.45 4.85 12.34
N LEU A 19 11.76 5.83 11.78
CA LEU A 19 12.28 7.19 11.58
C LEU A 19 12.64 7.84 12.93
N GLU A 20 11.75 7.79 13.91
CA GLU A 20 12.01 8.30 15.26
C GLU A 20 13.21 7.62 15.92
N ARG A 21 13.32 6.30 15.81
CA ARG A 21 14.48 5.55 16.31
C ARG A 21 15.78 6.02 15.67
N ALA A 22 15.74 6.39 14.39
CA ALA A 22 16.90 6.91 13.66
C ALA A 22 17.21 8.39 13.96
N GLY A 23 16.43 9.04 14.84
CA GLY A 23 16.62 10.44 15.20
C GLY A 23 15.97 11.44 14.25
N THR A 24 15.08 10.98 13.37
CA THR A 24 14.28 11.85 12.49
C THR A 24 12.94 12.14 13.18
N PRO A 25 12.67 13.36 13.62
CA PRO A 25 11.40 13.71 14.27
C PRO A 25 10.24 13.55 13.29
N VAL A 26 9.18 12.86 13.75
CA VAL A 26 7.98 12.60 12.96
C VAL A 26 6.75 13.14 13.66
N VAL A 27 5.85 13.77 12.90
CA VAL A 27 4.51 14.12 13.35
C VAL A 27 3.53 13.07 12.87
N ILE A 28 2.90 12.35 13.78
CA ILE A 28 1.82 11.41 13.46
C ILE A 28 0.50 12.17 13.40
N VAL A 29 -0.23 12.01 12.31
CA VAL A 29 -1.59 12.55 12.13
C VAL A 29 -2.59 11.41 12.20
N ALA A 30 -3.48 11.44 13.20
CA ALA A 30 -4.42 10.37 13.47
C ALA A 30 -5.77 10.92 13.95
N ARG A 31 -6.74 10.02 14.12
CA ARG A 31 -7.98 10.37 14.85
C ARG A 31 -7.64 10.70 16.30
N GLU A 32 -8.43 11.56 16.92
CA GLU A 32 -8.22 12.11 18.26
C GLU A 32 -7.82 11.03 19.28
N ALA A 33 -8.65 10.00 19.44
CA ALA A 33 -8.39 8.90 20.38
C ALA A 33 -7.08 8.15 20.10
N THR A 34 -6.68 8.01 18.83
CA THR A 34 -5.40 7.36 18.48
C THR A 34 -4.22 8.29 18.78
N ALA A 35 -4.37 9.59 18.52
CA ALA A 35 -3.34 10.59 18.82
C ALA A 35 -3.10 10.70 20.34
N GLU A 36 -4.15 10.67 21.15
CA GLU A 36 -4.07 10.65 22.61
C GLU A 36 -3.30 9.42 23.11
N VAL A 37 -3.67 8.22 22.65
CA VAL A 37 -2.98 6.98 23.05
C VAL A 37 -1.49 7.04 22.71
N ILE A 38 -1.12 7.50 21.50
CA ILE A 38 0.29 7.61 21.09
C ILE A 38 1.01 8.68 21.92
N SER A 39 0.37 9.80 22.23
CA SER A 39 0.95 10.87 23.05
C SER A 39 1.21 10.40 24.48
N GLU A 40 0.32 9.62 25.07
CA GLU A 40 0.42 9.15 26.46
C GLU A 40 1.38 7.96 26.58
N ARG A 41 1.22 6.95 25.73
CA ARG A 41 1.90 5.65 25.85
C ARG A 41 3.09 5.49 24.91
N GLY A 42 3.21 6.34 23.87
CA GLY A 42 4.14 6.19 22.77
C GLY A 42 3.63 5.24 21.68
N LEU A 43 4.48 5.01 20.72
CA LEU A 43 4.29 4.07 19.64
C LEU A 43 5.21 2.87 19.85
N ARG A 44 4.63 1.72 20.11
CA ARG A 44 5.34 0.46 20.26
C ARG A 44 5.36 -0.27 18.93
N VAL A 45 6.52 -0.77 18.54
CA VAL A 45 6.69 -1.64 17.37
C VAL A 45 7.36 -2.93 17.80
N ASP A 46 6.69 -4.05 17.55
CA ASP A 46 7.25 -5.39 17.71
C ASP A 46 7.62 -5.92 16.32
N SER A 47 8.90 -6.10 16.06
CA SER A 47 9.38 -6.40 14.71
C SER A 47 10.35 -7.59 14.69
N VAL A 48 10.10 -8.52 13.75
CA VAL A 48 11.01 -9.65 13.52
C VAL A 48 12.39 -9.23 13.01
N SER A 49 12.48 -8.07 12.34
CA SER A 49 13.72 -7.56 11.76
C SER A 49 14.41 -6.50 12.61
N PHE A 50 13.65 -5.74 13.41
CA PHE A 50 14.16 -4.59 14.17
C PHE A 50 14.07 -4.75 15.69
N GLY A 51 13.48 -5.85 16.18
CA GLY A 51 13.21 -6.10 17.59
C GLY A 51 12.08 -5.23 18.14
N GLU A 52 11.95 -5.20 19.45
CA GLU A 52 11.02 -4.29 20.13
C GLU A 52 11.59 -2.87 20.18
N LEU A 53 10.78 -1.90 19.83
CA LEU A 53 11.10 -0.49 20.02
C LEU A 53 9.87 0.28 20.52
N VAL A 54 10.12 1.27 21.36
CA VAL A 54 9.12 2.24 21.78
C VAL A 54 9.66 3.61 21.45
N SER A 55 8.90 4.36 20.66
CA SER A 55 9.19 5.74 20.30
C SER A 55 8.08 6.67 20.83
N ARG A 56 8.36 7.96 20.90
CA ARG A 56 7.40 8.98 21.36
C ARG A 56 7.27 10.10 20.34
N PRO A 57 6.80 9.77 19.11
CA PRO A 57 6.55 10.78 18.11
C PRO A 57 5.46 11.73 18.59
N ARG A 58 5.54 12.98 18.17
CA ARG A 58 4.44 13.91 18.38
C ARG A 58 3.21 13.42 17.60
N ALA A 59 2.09 13.23 18.27
CA ALA A 59 0.84 12.80 17.64
C ALA A 59 -0.22 13.92 17.74
N VAL A 60 -0.88 14.19 16.62
CA VAL A 60 -1.89 15.28 16.50
C VAL A 60 -3.13 14.79 15.76
N ALA A 61 -4.27 15.41 16.06
CA ALA A 61 -5.51 15.15 15.34
C ALA A 61 -5.56 15.89 13.98
N ARG A 62 -4.86 17.01 13.86
CA ARG A 62 -4.77 17.84 12.66
C ARG A 62 -3.33 18.31 12.45
N LEU A 63 -2.90 18.31 11.19
CA LEU A 63 -1.60 18.83 10.77
C LEU A 63 -1.78 20.29 10.34
N GLU A 64 -1.32 21.21 11.19
CA GLU A 64 -1.42 22.67 10.98
C GLU A 64 -0.05 23.33 10.79
N GLU A 65 1.02 22.58 10.95
CA GLU A 65 2.39 23.04 10.77
C GLU A 65 2.99 22.55 9.46
N GLN A 66 3.82 23.38 8.85
CA GLN A 66 4.51 23.04 7.61
C GLN A 66 5.45 21.86 7.79
N VAL A 67 5.38 20.93 6.83
CA VAL A 67 6.26 19.75 6.74
C VAL A 67 6.87 19.68 5.35
N ASP A 68 8.05 19.07 5.25
CA ASP A 68 8.68 18.83 3.96
C ASP A 68 8.00 17.64 3.25
N VAL A 69 7.73 16.57 3.99
CA VAL A 69 7.15 15.34 3.44
C VAL A 69 5.93 14.91 4.24
N LEU A 70 4.83 14.62 3.55
CA LEU A 70 3.68 13.92 4.09
C LEU A 70 3.65 12.50 3.54
N ILE A 71 3.85 11.51 4.42
CA ILE A 71 3.67 10.08 4.08
C ILE A 71 2.23 9.69 4.39
N ILE A 72 1.49 9.20 3.40
CA ILE A 72 0.11 8.77 3.56
C ILE A 72 0.06 7.24 3.55
N ALA A 73 -0.40 6.66 4.67
CA ALA A 73 -0.48 5.21 4.89
C ALA A 73 -1.83 4.80 5.48
N THR A 74 -2.89 5.37 4.96
CA THR A 74 -4.29 5.01 5.28
C THR A 74 -4.76 3.86 4.40
N LYS A 75 -5.89 3.23 4.75
CA LYS A 75 -6.65 2.45 3.76
C LYS A 75 -7.36 3.42 2.79
N ALA A 76 -7.56 2.98 1.54
CA ALA A 76 -8.22 3.80 0.52
C ALA A 76 -9.61 4.30 0.98
N SER A 77 -10.40 3.44 1.63
CA SER A 77 -11.74 3.79 2.15
C SER A 77 -11.74 4.88 3.22
N GLY A 78 -10.59 5.16 3.82
CA GLY A 78 -10.45 6.21 4.85
C GLY A 78 -9.69 7.45 4.38
N LEU A 79 -9.29 7.49 3.10
CA LEU A 79 -8.41 8.53 2.59
C LEU A 79 -9.04 9.93 2.68
N GLU A 80 -10.24 10.12 2.17
CA GLU A 80 -10.92 11.43 2.15
C GLU A 80 -11.04 12.02 3.56
N SER A 81 -11.58 11.25 4.50
CA SER A 81 -11.72 11.70 5.89
C SER A 81 -10.39 11.94 6.59
N ALA A 82 -9.33 11.27 6.17
CA ALA A 82 -7.99 11.51 6.69
C ALA A 82 -7.39 12.80 6.12
N LEU A 83 -7.63 13.10 4.85
CA LEU A 83 -7.14 14.32 4.19
C LEU A 83 -7.72 15.60 4.81
N GLU A 84 -8.94 15.57 5.37
CA GLU A 84 -9.53 16.70 6.09
C GLU A 84 -8.69 17.13 7.32
N ARG A 85 -7.83 16.24 7.80
CA ARG A 85 -6.92 16.49 8.94
C ARG A 85 -5.62 17.20 8.52
N VAL A 86 -5.40 17.41 7.24
CA VAL A 86 -4.21 18.08 6.71
C VAL A 86 -4.60 19.46 6.19
N THR A 87 -4.23 20.49 6.89
CA THR A 87 -4.60 21.88 6.53
C THR A 87 -3.45 22.65 5.87
N VAL A 88 -2.29 22.03 5.73
CA VAL A 88 -1.07 22.59 5.14
C VAL A 88 -0.75 22.00 3.78
N GLN A 89 0.13 22.66 3.05
CA GLN A 89 0.65 22.21 1.77
C GLN A 89 2.07 21.64 1.97
N PRO A 90 2.28 20.32 1.99
CA PRO A 90 3.62 19.72 2.04
C PRO A 90 4.39 20.02 0.76
N LYS A 91 5.73 19.92 0.79
CA LYS A 91 6.55 19.99 -0.43
C LYS A 91 6.44 18.70 -1.24
N LEU A 92 6.42 17.53 -0.55
CA LEU A 92 6.22 16.23 -1.16
C LEU A 92 5.13 15.44 -0.41
N VAL A 93 4.38 14.65 -1.15
CA VAL A 93 3.40 13.68 -0.63
C VAL A 93 3.78 12.31 -1.15
N LEU A 94 4.20 11.40 -0.26
CA LEU A 94 4.46 10.00 -0.60
C LEU A 94 3.25 9.15 -0.26
N ALA A 95 2.56 8.64 -1.28
CA ALA A 95 1.41 7.77 -1.11
C ALA A 95 1.84 6.31 -1.02
N LEU A 96 1.49 5.61 0.08
CA LEU A 96 1.83 4.20 0.31
C LEU A 96 0.58 3.31 0.43
N LEU A 97 -0.50 3.69 -0.23
CA LEU A 97 -1.74 2.94 -0.28
C LEU A 97 -1.66 1.79 -1.30
N ASN A 98 -2.61 0.87 -1.19
CA ASN A 98 -2.80 -0.15 -2.21
C ASN A 98 -3.74 0.36 -3.32
N GLY A 99 -3.57 -0.16 -4.54
CA GLY A 99 -4.33 0.26 -5.71
C GLY A 99 -3.75 1.51 -6.39
N LEU A 100 -4.55 2.15 -7.25
CA LEU A 100 -4.12 3.25 -8.12
C LEU A 100 -4.91 4.54 -7.92
N ASP A 101 -6.18 4.45 -7.57
CA ASP A 101 -7.14 5.56 -7.65
C ASP A 101 -6.91 6.68 -6.62
N HIS A 102 -6.07 6.42 -5.61
CA HIS A 102 -5.67 7.44 -4.65
C HIS A 102 -4.74 8.49 -5.26
N ILE A 103 -3.99 8.17 -6.31
CA ILE A 103 -3.04 9.10 -6.93
C ILE A 103 -3.75 10.32 -7.52
N PRO A 104 -4.78 10.19 -8.40
CA PRO A 104 -5.50 11.36 -8.90
C PRO A 104 -6.17 12.18 -7.80
N VAL A 105 -6.74 11.56 -6.78
CA VAL A 105 -7.34 12.26 -5.63
C VAL A 105 -6.31 13.12 -4.89
N LEU A 106 -5.11 12.57 -4.66
CA LEU A 106 -4.04 13.30 -4.01
C LEU A 106 -3.48 14.43 -4.87
N ARG A 107 -3.39 14.23 -6.18
CA ARG A 107 -2.96 15.26 -7.14
C ARG A 107 -3.93 16.42 -7.22
N GLU A 108 -5.22 16.15 -7.20
CA GLU A 108 -6.25 17.19 -7.11
C GLU A 108 -6.08 18.01 -5.83
N ARG A 109 -5.78 17.36 -4.70
CA ARG A 109 -5.66 18.00 -3.39
C ARG A 109 -4.36 18.77 -3.19
N PHE A 110 -3.21 18.26 -3.65
CA PHE A 110 -1.89 18.78 -3.33
C PHE A 110 -1.10 19.30 -4.54
N GLY A 111 -1.60 19.09 -5.75
CA GLY A 111 -0.90 19.39 -6.99
C GLY A 111 -0.14 18.18 -7.54
N ALA A 112 -0.09 18.10 -8.87
CA ALA A 112 0.47 16.95 -9.57
C ALA A 112 1.95 16.73 -9.24
N ASP A 113 2.76 17.80 -9.25
CA ASP A 113 4.21 17.74 -9.06
C ASP A 113 4.61 17.41 -7.60
N THR A 114 3.69 17.64 -6.66
CA THR A 114 3.91 17.35 -5.23
C THR A 114 3.76 15.87 -4.90
N VAL A 115 2.94 15.12 -5.64
CA VAL A 115 2.55 13.75 -5.31
C VAL A 115 3.46 12.73 -5.96
N LEU A 116 4.13 11.95 -5.13
CA LEU A 116 4.93 10.79 -5.54
C LEU A 116 4.05 9.53 -5.57
N ALA A 117 4.10 8.80 -6.66
CA ALA A 117 3.57 7.44 -6.71
C ALA A 117 4.49 6.53 -5.91
N GLY A 118 3.94 5.92 -4.85
CA GLY A 118 4.73 5.11 -3.94
C GLY A 118 4.13 3.74 -3.69
N THR A 119 4.99 2.77 -3.49
CA THR A 119 4.61 1.43 -3.04
C THR A 119 5.40 1.02 -1.82
N ILE A 120 4.81 0.15 -1.02
CA ILE A 120 5.51 -0.49 0.08
C ILE A 120 5.26 -2.00 0.04
N ARG A 121 6.32 -2.78 0.25
CA ARG A 121 6.26 -4.24 0.45
C ARG A 121 6.61 -4.52 1.90
N VAL A 122 5.64 -4.96 2.67
CA VAL A 122 5.77 -5.24 4.11
C VAL A 122 4.58 -6.06 4.60
N GLU A 123 4.80 -6.84 5.64
CA GLU A 123 3.73 -7.43 6.43
C GLU A 123 3.76 -6.78 7.81
N ALA A 124 2.81 -5.89 8.06
CA ALA A 124 2.65 -5.21 9.33
C ALA A 124 1.17 -5.02 9.64
N ASP A 125 0.80 -5.19 10.89
CA ASP A 125 -0.56 -5.01 11.37
C ASP A 125 -0.57 -4.06 12.58
N ARG A 126 -1.73 -3.58 12.92
CA ARG A 126 -2.00 -2.74 14.09
C ARG A 126 -3.11 -3.38 14.91
N PRO A 127 -2.78 -4.27 15.86
CA PRO A 127 -3.78 -4.93 16.70
C PRO A 127 -4.57 -3.93 17.56
N GLU A 128 -3.92 -2.89 18.04
CA GLU A 128 -4.54 -1.82 18.82
C GLU A 128 -3.89 -0.45 18.55
N PRO A 129 -4.52 0.68 18.92
CA PRO A 129 -3.92 2.00 18.78
C PRO A 129 -2.56 2.10 19.48
N GLY A 130 -1.55 2.61 18.77
CA GLY A 130 -0.19 2.77 19.30
C GLY A 130 0.66 1.50 19.32
N VAL A 131 0.15 0.35 18.84
CA VAL A 131 0.90 -0.90 18.75
C VAL A 131 0.96 -1.39 17.30
N VAL A 132 2.17 -1.66 16.83
CA VAL A 132 2.46 -2.21 15.50
C VAL A 132 3.17 -3.54 15.64
N VAL A 133 2.73 -4.53 14.87
CA VAL A 133 3.38 -5.84 14.76
C VAL A 133 3.87 -6.02 13.33
N HIS A 134 5.19 -6.11 13.15
CA HIS A 134 5.85 -6.31 11.85
C HIS A 134 6.42 -7.72 11.77
N THR A 135 5.91 -8.50 10.82
CA THR A 135 6.18 -9.94 10.70
C THR A 135 7.01 -10.33 9.49
N SER A 136 7.19 -9.45 8.49
CA SER A 136 8.01 -9.74 7.33
C SER A 136 9.50 -9.48 7.57
N GLN A 137 10.34 -10.29 6.92
CA GLN A 137 11.80 -10.07 6.88
C GLN A 137 12.19 -8.96 5.88
N PHE A 138 11.25 -8.48 5.09
CA PHE A 138 11.45 -7.47 4.07
C PHE A 138 10.62 -6.21 4.40
N LEU A 139 11.21 -5.07 4.09
CA LEU A 139 10.58 -3.77 4.15
C LEU A 139 11.18 -2.93 3.02
N LEU A 140 10.41 -2.70 1.97
CA LEU A 140 10.87 -1.98 0.79
C LEU A 140 9.84 -0.92 0.39
N VAL A 141 10.30 0.33 0.29
CA VAL A 141 9.57 1.45 -0.29
C VAL A 141 10.14 1.75 -1.67
N GLU A 142 9.29 1.86 -2.67
CA GLU A 142 9.64 2.33 -4.00
C GLU A 142 8.79 3.55 -4.33
N MET A 143 9.39 4.55 -4.97
CA MET A 143 8.72 5.79 -5.31
C MET A 143 9.18 6.32 -6.67
N ALA A 144 8.28 7.00 -7.35
CA ALA A 144 8.59 7.72 -8.58
C ALA A 144 7.72 8.97 -8.69
N SER A 145 8.13 9.89 -9.54
CA SER A 145 7.38 11.09 -9.92
C SER A 145 7.33 11.22 -11.44
N HIS A 146 6.25 11.78 -11.95
CA HIS A 146 6.18 12.19 -13.35
C HIS A 146 7.01 13.45 -13.62
N ASP A 147 7.32 14.24 -12.56
CA ASP A 147 8.19 15.41 -12.65
C ASP A 147 9.66 15.01 -12.43
N PRO A 148 10.52 15.13 -13.47
CA PRO A 148 11.95 14.84 -13.32
C PRO A 148 12.65 15.75 -12.30
N ALA A 149 12.13 16.96 -12.04
CA ALA A 149 12.72 17.89 -11.08
C ALA A 149 12.64 17.37 -9.63
N ALA A 150 11.67 16.53 -9.32
CA ALA A 150 11.51 15.92 -7.99
C ALA A 150 12.59 14.88 -7.65
N ARG A 151 13.45 14.48 -8.63
CA ARG A 151 14.39 13.37 -8.44
C ARG A 151 15.35 13.58 -7.27
N GLY A 152 15.93 14.75 -7.14
CA GLY A 152 16.87 15.04 -6.04
C GLY A 152 16.20 14.95 -4.65
N GLU A 153 14.95 15.40 -4.55
CA GLU A 153 14.18 15.32 -3.31
C GLU A 153 13.75 13.88 -2.99
N MET A 154 13.39 13.09 -4.02
CA MET A 154 13.11 11.66 -3.87
C MET A 154 14.35 10.88 -3.42
N GLU A 155 15.53 11.16 -3.99
CA GLU A 155 16.78 10.52 -3.58
C GLU A 155 17.15 10.86 -2.13
N ALA A 156 16.93 12.12 -1.72
CA ALA A 156 17.14 12.54 -0.33
C ALA A 156 16.14 11.84 0.63
N LEU A 157 14.88 11.70 0.24
CA LEU A 157 13.88 10.95 1.02
C LEU A 157 14.22 9.46 1.08
N ALA A 158 14.63 8.86 -0.04
CA ALA A 158 15.06 7.47 -0.08
C ALA A 158 16.27 7.22 0.82
N GLN A 159 17.24 8.14 0.86
CA GLN A 159 18.39 8.04 1.75
C GLN A 159 17.96 8.12 3.22
N LEU A 160 17.09 9.07 3.57
CA LEU A 160 16.57 9.20 4.93
C LEU A 160 15.81 7.95 5.40
N LEU A 161 15.04 7.32 4.53
CA LEU A 161 14.39 6.03 4.82
C LEU A 161 15.42 4.91 5.03
N LYS A 162 16.48 4.85 4.20
CA LYS A 162 17.57 3.87 4.36
C LYS A 162 18.33 4.05 5.66
N ASP A 163 18.60 5.28 6.07
CA ASP A 163 19.26 5.60 7.34
C ASP A 163 18.42 5.13 8.55
N ALA A 164 17.08 5.05 8.38
CA ALA A 164 16.17 4.47 9.36
C ALA A 164 16.05 2.93 9.27
N GLY A 165 16.77 2.28 8.35
CA GLY A 165 16.75 0.84 8.13
C GLY A 165 15.65 0.38 7.18
N ILE A 166 14.96 1.29 6.51
CA ILE A 166 13.90 1.00 5.53
C ILE A 166 14.54 0.95 4.14
N SER A 167 14.54 -0.21 3.47
CA SER A 167 14.98 -0.25 2.08
C SER A 167 14.13 0.70 1.24
N ALA A 168 14.76 1.55 0.42
CA ALA A 168 14.06 2.52 -0.40
C ALA A 168 14.74 2.68 -1.77
N ARG A 169 13.94 2.84 -2.82
CA ARG A 169 14.41 3.03 -4.21
C ARG A 169 13.60 4.13 -4.89
N VAL A 170 14.29 4.87 -5.77
CA VAL A 170 13.65 5.77 -6.73
C VAL A 170 13.56 5.01 -8.05
N GLY A 171 12.33 4.78 -8.51
CA GLY A 171 12.03 4.11 -9.77
C GLY A 171 12.14 5.03 -10.98
N GLU A 172 12.11 4.45 -12.17
CA GLU A 172 12.22 5.17 -13.43
C GLU A 172 10.90 5.83 -13.85
N SER A 173 9.77 5.16 -13.59
CA SER A 173 8.45 5.69 -13.90
C SER A 173 7.42 5.29 -12.83
N GLU A 174 6.40 6.10 -12.68
CA GLU A 174 5.29 5.85 -11.76
C GLU A 174 4.53 4.56 -12.13
N ALA A 175 4.25 4.39 -13.42
CA ALA A 175 3.60 3.19 -13.93
C ALA A 175 4.39 1.93 -13.53
N GLN A 176 5.71 1.93 -13.75
CA GLN A 176 6.54 0.79 -13.41
C GLN A 176 6.55 0.49 -11.91
N VAL A 177 6.70 1.54 -11.06
CA VAL A 177 6.67 1.38 -9.60
C VAL A 177 5.34 0.81 -9.11
N MET A 178 4.23 1.37 -9.58
CA MET A 178 2.89 0.98 -9.13
C MET A 178 2.53 -0.44 -9.61
N TRP A 179 2.70 -0.72 -10.91
CA TRP A 179 2.28 -1.98 -11.50
C TRP A 179 3.17 -3.16 -11.14
N SER A 180 4.48 -2.97 -10.93
CA SER A 180 5.37 -4.05 -10.45
C SER A 180 4.93 -4.67 -9.12
N LYS A 181 4.35 -3.86 -8.23
CA LYS A 181 3.73 -4.38 -7.01
C LYS A 181 2.32 -4.88 -7.27
N LEU A 182 1.48 -4.09 -8.00
CA LEU A 182 0.04 -4.32 -8.08
C LEU A 182 -0.30 -5.63 -8.77
N VAL A 183 0.40 -6.01 -9.83
CA VAL A 183 0.19 -7.30 -10.53
C VAL A 183 0.26 -8.47 -9.55
N ARG A 184 1.32 -8.56 -8.78
CA ARG A 184 1.53 -9.62 -7.80
C ARG A 184 0.55 -9.53 -6.63
N LEU A 185 0.35 -8.31 -6.11
CA LEU A 185 -0.57 -8.06 -5.00
C LEU A 185 -2.00 -8.43 -5.37
N ASN A 186 -2.46 -8.03 -6.55
CA ASN A 186 -3.79 -8.30 -7.03
C ASN A 186 -4.04 -9.81 -7.16
N ALA A 187 -3.13 -10.55 -7.82
CA ALA A 187 -3.26 -11.99 -8.00
C ALA A 187 -3.29 -12.73 -6.65
N LEU A 188 -2.36 -12.40 -5.72
CA LEU A 188 -2.33 -12.98 -4.38
C LEU A 188 -3.62 -12.64 -3.61
N ALA A 189 -4.01 -11.36 -3.59
CA ALA A 189 -5.17 -10.91 -2.82
C ALA A 189 -6.47 -11.52 -3.34
N CYS A 190 -6.66 -11.56 -4.66
CA CYS A 190 -7.85 -12.13 -5.27
C CYS A 190 -7.95 -13.63 -5.01
N THR A 191 -6.90 -14.40 -5.26
CA THR A 191 -6.97 -15.87 -5.11
C THR A 191 -7.08 -16.29 -3.66
N THR A 192 -6.26 -15.74 -2.75
CA THR A 192 -6.34 -16.10 -1.33
C THR A 192 -7.68 -15.71 -0.70
N SER A 193 -8.27 -14.58 -1.11
CA SER A 193 -9.55 -14.12 -0.59
C SER A 193 -10.73 -14.87 -1.19
N ALA A 194 -10.75 -15.12 -2.51
CA ALA A 194 -11.84 -15.83 -3.17
C ALA A 194 -11.95 -17.27 -2.68
N PHE A 195 -10.84 -17.98 -2.63
CA PHE A 195 -10.83 -19.39 -2.28
C PHE A 195 -10.67 -19.65 -0.77
N ASN A 196 -10.32 -18.64 0.02
CA ASN A 196 -9.96 -18.77 1.44
C ASN A 196 -8.87 -19.83 1.67
N ARG A 197 -7.82 -19.75 0.88
CA ARG A 197 -6.67 -20.64 0.94
C ARG A 197 -5.39 -19.84 1.04
N LEU A 198 -4.37 -20.43 1.64
CA LEU A 198 -3.03 -19.85 1.67
C LEU A 198 -2.31 -20.14 0.35
N LEU A 199 -1.28 -19.38 0.06
CA LEU A 199 -0.57 -19.43 -1.23
C LEU A 199 -0.05 -20.83 -1.56
N GLY A 200 0.39 -21.61 -0.57
CA GLY A 200 0.84 -22.99 -0.77
C GLY A 200 -0.24 -23.90 -1.36
N GLU A 201 -1.48 -23.80 -0.86
CA GLU A 201 -2.62 -24.55 -1.39
C GLU A 201 -3.03 -24.03 -2.78
N ILE A 202 -2.99 -22.70 -2.99
CA ILE A 202 -3.26 -22.10 -4.31
C ILE A 202 -2.30 -22.66 -5.36
N ARG A 203 -1.01 -22.73 -5.05
CA ARG A 203 0.01 -23.22 -5.99
C ARG A 203 -0.07 -24.69 -6.28
N SER A 204 -0.49 -25.50 -5.30
CA SER A 204 -0.51 -26.98 -5.40
C SER A 204 -1.80 -27.54 -5.98
N THR A 205 -2.87 -26.76 -6.10
CA THR A 205 -4.16 -27.18 -6.64
C THR A 205 -4.29 -26.64 -8.07
N PRO A 206 -4.39 -27.47 -9.10
CA PRO A 206 -4.35 -27.03 -10.50
C PRO A 206 -5.32 -25.90 -10.82
N GLU A 207 -6.60 -26.03 -10.47
CA GLU A 207 -7.64 -25.06 -10.80
C GLU A 207 -7.43 -23.71 -10.06
N LEU A 208 -6.85 -23.74 -8.86
CA LEU A 208 -6.53 -22.53 -8.10
C LEU A 208 -5.27 -21.86 -8.66
N ARG A 209 -4.30 -22.67 -9.09
CA ARG A 209 -3.09 -22.19 -9.75
C ARG A 209 -3.40 -21.52 -11.09
N ASP A 210 -4.31 -22.10 -11.87
CA ASP A 210 -4.76 -21.51 -13.13
C ASP A 210 -5.40 -20.13 -12.90
N ALA A 211 -6.18 -19.97 -11.84
CA ALA A 211 -6.74 -18.67 -11.46
C ALA A 211 -5.65 -17.66 -11.03
N LEU A 212 -4.61 -18.11 -10.33
CA LEU A 212 -3.47 -17.28 -9.97
C LEU A 212 -2.72 -16.80 -11.20
N VAL A 213 -2.41 -17.71 -12.12
CA VAL A 213 -1.71 -17.41 -13.39
C VAL A 213 -2.54 -16.45 -14.25
N GLY A 214 -3.83 -16.74 -14.44
CA GLY A 214 -4.71 -15.87 -15.22
C GLY A 214 -4.81 -14.46 -14.64
N ALA A 215 -4.92 -14.32 -13.32
CA ALA A 215 -4.94 -12.99 -12.68
C ALA A 215 -3.62 -12.23 -12.83
N ILE A 216 -2.48 -12.93 -12.88
CA ILE A 216 -1.16 -12.33 -13.16
C ILE A 216 -1.09 -11.87 -14.62
N GLU A 217 -1.47 -12.72 -15.57
CA GLU A 217 -1.41 -12.43 -17.01
C GLU A 217 -2.30 -11.24 -17.37
N GLU A 218 -3.55 -11.24 -16.89
CA GLU A 218 -4.49 -10.12 -17.05
C GLU A 218 -3.92 -8.83 -16.43
N GLY A 219 -3.42 -8.89 -15.19
CA GLY A 219 -2.79 -7.74 -14.52
C GLY A 219 -1.57 -7.20 -15.26
N CYS A 220 -0.71 -8.08 -15.82
CA CYS A 220 0.43 -7.67 -16.64
C CYS A 220 0.00 -7.03 -17.96
N ALA A 221 -1.04 -7.55 -18.60
CA ALA A 221 -1.57 -6.95 -19.84
C ALA A 221 -2.06 -5.53 -19.59
N VAL A 222 -2.81 -5.31 -18.52
CA VAL A 222 -3.29 -3.98 -18.12
C VAL A 222 -2.11 -3.07 -17.73
N GLY A 223 -1.17 -3.57 -16.93
CA GLY A 223 0.00 -2.79 -16.50
C GLY A 223 0.85 -2.29 -17.67
N ARG A 224 1.03 -3.13 -18.71
CA ARG A 224 1.73 -2.71 -19.95
C ARG A 224 0.95 -1.64 -20.71
N ALA A 225 -0.36 -1.75 -20.80
CA ALA A 225 -1.20 -0.74 -21.42
C ALA A 225 -1.15 0.60 -20.66
N GLU A 226 -0.97 0.56 -19.33
CA GLU A 226 -0.77 1.73 -18.47
C GLU A 226 0.68 2.26 -18.47
N GLY A 227 1.57 1.69 -19.28
CA GLY A 227 2.95 2.17 -19.46
C GLY A 227 4.01 1.48 -18.60
N ALA A 228 3.67 0.43 -17.86
CA ALA A 228 4.64 -0.39 -17.13
C ALA A 228 5.21 -1.49 -18.06
N SER A 229 6.17 -1.14 -18.92
CA SER A 229 6.70 -2.04 -19.96
C SER A 229 7.34 -3.32 -19.42
N ASP A 230 7.92 -3.25 -18.23
CA ASP A 230 8.76 -4.31 -17.67
C ASP A 230 8.00 -5.27 -16.75
N VAL A 231 6.66 -5.13 -16.65
CA VAL A 231 5.87 -6.13 -15.92
C VAL A 231 5.80 -7.43 -16.71
N ASP A 232 6.28 -8.50 -16.10
CA ASP A 232 6.40 -9.82 -16.72
C ASP A 232 5.67 -10.88 -15.90
N PRO A 233 4.74 -11.66 -16.50
CA PRO A 233 4.02 -12.70 -15.81
C PRO A 233 4.93 -13.76 -15.19
N ALA A 234 6.04 -14.13 -15.87
CA ALA A 234 6.95 -15.13 -15.34
C ALA A 234 7.71 -14.62 -14.10
N VAL A 235 8.08 -13.34 -14.07
CA VAL A 235 8.70 -12.71 -12.90
C VAL A 235 7.70 -12.64 -11.74
N ALA A 236 6.49 -12.16 -11.98
CA ALA A 236 5.46 -12.05 -10.95
C ALA A 236 5.06 -13.43 -10.37
N LEU A 237 4.93 -14.43 -11.24
CA LEU A 237 4.66 -15.82 -10.81
C LEU A 237 5.85 -16.38 -10.02
N GLY A 238 7.08 -16.18 -10.50
CA GLY A 238 8.30 -16.65 -9.83
C GLY A 238 8.46 -16.07 -8.42
N GLU A 239 8.14 -14.78 -8.20
CA GLU A 239 8.12 -14.17 -6.86
C GLU A 239 7.08 -14.87 -5.95
N LEU A 240 5.89 -15.17 -6.46
CA LEU A 240 4.87 -15.87 -5.69
C LEU A 240 5.20 -17.35 -5.47
N GLU A 241 5.90 -18.01 -6.40
CA GLU A 241 6.37 -19.38 -6.22
C GLU A 241 7.46 -19.52 -5.16
N GLN A 242 8.31 -18.51 -5.01
CA GLN A 242 9.35 -18.46 -3.98
C GLN A 242 8.85 -18.00 -2.60
N ALA A 243 7.67 -17.38 -2.54
CA ALA A 243 7.11 -16.93 -1.27
C ALA A 243 6.72 -18.13 -0.38
N HIS A 244 6.70 -17.91 0.95
CA HIS A 244 6.39 -18.98 1.90
C HIS A 244 4.96 -19.52 1.69
N ALA A 245 4.78 -20.83 1.91
CA ALA A 245 3.51 -21.52 1.64
C ALA A 245 2.33 -21.01 2.50
N THR A 246 2.64 -20.47 3.67
CA THR A 246 1.65 -19.92 4.61
C THR A 246 1.31 -18.44 4.35
N LEU A 247 1.77 -17.87 3.23
CA LEU A 247 1.44 -16.51 2.84
C LEU A 247 -0.06 -16.40 2.52
N GLY A 248 -0.74 -15.50 3.21
CA GLY A 248 -2.06 -14.99 2.90
C GLY A 248 -2.00 -13.51 2.53
N SER A 249 -3.13 -12.92 2.17
CA SER A 249 -3.22 -11.48 1.90
C SER A 249 -3.83 -10.72 3.09
N SER A 250 -3.58 -9.40 3.15
CA SER A 250 -4.27 -8.50 4.09
C SER A 250 -5.79 -8.52 3.85
N MET A 251 -6.21 -8.57 2.58
CA MET A 251 -7.62 -8.64 2.20
C MET A 251 -8.29 -9.91 2.72
N GLN A 252 -7.62 -11.07 2.65
CA GLN A 252 -8.10 -12.32 3.23
C GLN A 252 -8.26 -12.21 4.75
N ARG A 253 -7.27 -11.62 5.44
CA ARG A 253 -7.32 -11.41 6.90
C ARG A 253 -8.44 -10.44 7.29
N ASP A 254 -8.67 -9.38 6.51
CA ASP A 254 -9.78 -8.46 6.77
C ASP A 254 -11.13 -9.17 6.70
N ILE A 255 -11.37 -9.98 5.66
CA ILE A 255 -12.60 -10.76 5.52
C ILE A 255 -12.77 -11.74 6.70
N ALA A 256 -11.73 -12.46 7.07
CA ALA A 256 -11.76 -13.40 8.19
C ALA A 256 -12.07 -12.71 9.53
N ALA A 257 -11.67 -11.46 9.68
CA ALA A 257 -11.94 -10.63 10.85
C ALA A 257 -13.26 -9.82 10.77
N GLY A 258 -14.10 -10.06 9.74
CA GLY A 258 -15.34 -9.31 9.53
C GLY A 258 -15.14 -7.83 9.15
N ARG A 259 -13.95 -7.47 8.68
CA ARG A 259 -13.64 -6.11 8.19
C ARG A 259 -13.86 -6.03 6.69
N ALA A 260 -14.24 -4.84 6.22
CA ALA A 260 -14.38 -4.59 4.79
C ALA A 260 -13.03 -4.79 4.06
N PRO A 261 -12.99 -5.65 3.00
CA PRO A 261 -11.79 -5.85 2.19
C PRO A 261 -11.50 -4.62 1.31
N GLU A 262 -10.24 -4.46 0.92
CA GLU A 262 -9.85 -3.45 -0.10
C GLU A 262 -10.18 -3.91 -1.53
N LEU A 263 -11.41 -4.42 -1.72
CA LEU A 263 -11.86 -5.00 -2.99
C LEU A 263 -11.95 -3.93 -4.10
N ASP A 264 -12.39 -2.73 -3.75
CA ASP A 264 -12.46 -1.62 -4.69
C ASP A 264 -11.07 -1.05 -5.03
N ALA A 265 -10.22 -0.90 -4.03
CA ALA A 265 -8.90 -0.30 -4.22
C ALA A 265 -7.90 -1.21 -4.95
N ILE A 266 -7.94 -2.53 -4.74
CA ILE A 266 -6.96 -3.45 -5.34
C ILE A 266 -7.48 -3.98 -6.68
N PRO A 267 -8.36 -4.98 -6.77
CA PRO A 267 -8.82 -5.45 -8.08
C PRO A 267 -9.74 -4.44 -8.80
N GLY A 268 -10.49 -3.63 -8.07
CA GLY A 268 -11.33 -2.60 -8.68
C GLY A 268 -10.52 -1.58 -9.49
N SER A 269 -9.36 -1.15 -8.97
CA SER A 269 -8.47 -0.25 -9.72
C SER A 269 -7.88 -0.91 -10.97
N VAL A 270 -7.58 -2.22 -10.92
CA VAL A 270 -7.11 -2.98 -12.10
C VAL A 270 -8.22 -3.07 -13.15
N LEU A 271 -9.45 -3.36 -12.75
CA LEU A 271 -10.57 -3.45 -13.68
C LEU A 271 -10.91 -2.09 -14.31
N ARG A 272 -10.85 -0.99 -13.54
CA ARG A 272 -11.01 0.37 -14.08
C ARG A 272 -9.89 0.73 -15.06
N ALA A 273 -8.66 0.33 -14.77
CA ALA A 273 -7.54 0.50 -15.69
C ALA A 273 -7.74 -0.33 -16.98
N ALA A 274 -8.18 -1.57 -16.87
CA ALA A 274 -8.51 -2.42 -18.02
C ALA A 274 -9.57 -1.79 -18.92
N ALA A 275 -10.63 -1.25 -18.32
CA ALA A 275 -11.71 -0.59 -19.07
C ALA A 275 -11.24 0.63 -19.88
N ARG A 276 -10.26 1.42 -19.36
CA ARG A 276 -9.67 2.54 -20.11
C ARG A 276 -8.93 2.11 -21.39
N HIS A 277 -8.55 0.85 -21.50
CA HIS A 277 -7.80 0.29 -22.63
C HIS A 277 -8.59 -0.79 -23.38
N ASP A 278 -9.89 -0.91 -23.18
CA ASP A 278 -10.75 -1.95 -23.78
C ASP A 278 -10.24 -3.38 -23.56
N LEU A 279 -9.54 -3.62 -22.42
CA LEU A 279 -9.02 -4.93 -22.05
C LEU A 279 -10.03 -5.71 -21.20
N GLN A 280 -10.11 -7.02 -21.44
CA GLN A 280 -10.96 -7.92 -20.66
C GLN A 280 -10.14 -8.63 -19.59
N CYS A 281 -10.71 -8.74 -18.39
CA CYS A 281 -10.08 -9.40 -17.24
C CYS A 281 -11.01 -10.45 -16.62
N PRO A 282 -11.42 -11.49 -17.37
CA PRO A 282 -12.46 -12.43 -16.94
C PRO A 282 -12.07 -13.22 -15.67
N THR A 283 -10.79 -13.51 -15.47
CA THR A 283 -10.31 -14.18 -14.26
C THR A 283 -10.45 -13.27 -13.05
N ILE A 284 -9.99 -12.02 -13.15
CA ILE A 284 -10.08 -11.03 -12.06
C ILE A 284 -11.54 -10.74 -11.74
N GLU A 285 -12.39 -10.53 -12.75
CA GLU A 285 -13.84 -10.29 -12.58
C GLU A 285 -14.52 -11.43 -11.84
N ARG A 286 -14.26 -12.68 -12.23
CA ARG A 286 -14.78 -13.87 -11.56
C ARG A 286 -14.35 -13.94 -10.11
N LEU A 287 -13.06 -13.70 -9.81
CA LEU A 287 -12.53 -13.71 -8.45
C LEU A 287 -13.15 -12.59 -7.61
N VAL A 288 -13.31 -11.39 -8.16
CA VAL A 288 -13.98 -10.24 -7.53
C VAL A 288 -15.42 -10.59 -7.14
N GLY A 289 -16.18 -11.22 -8.03
CA GLY A 289 -17.55 -11.68 -7.74
C GLY A 289 -17.60 -12.66 -6.58
N MET A 290 -16.66 -13.62 -6.52
CA MET A 290 -16.55 -14.56 -5.42
C MET A 290 -16.22 -13.87 -4.10
N ILE A 291 -15.30 -12.90 -4.11
CA ILE A 291 -14.91 -12.15 -2.91
C ILE A 291 -16.06 -11.30 -2.40
N ALA A 292 -16.74 -10.57 -3.30
CA ALA A 292 -17.89 -9.73 -2.97
C ALA A 292 -19.00 -10.54 -2.29
N ALA A 293 -19.36 -11.70 -2.87
CA ALA A 293 -20.34 -12.61 -2.30
C ALA A 293 -19.91 -13.15 -0.92
N ARG A 294 -18.64 -13.52 -0.77
CA ARG A 294 -18.10 -14.05 0.48
C ARG A 294 -18.05 -13.01 1.59
N ALA A 295 -17.63 -11.77 1.26
CA ALA A 295 -17.50 -10.68 2.22
C ALA A 295 -18.84 -9.96 2.49
N GLY A 296 -19.89 -10.22 1.72
CA GLY A 296 -21.17 -9.54 1.83
C GLY A 296 -21.08 -8.05 1.47
N VAL A 297 -20.20 -7.69 0.52
CA VAL A 297 -19.98 -6.31 0.06
C VAL A 297 -20.31 -6.20 -1.43
N PRO A 298 -20.64 -4.99 -1.94
CA PRO A 298 -20.84 -4.80 -3.38
C PRO A 298 -19.53 -5.02 -4.14
N ALA A 299 -19.64 -5.50 -5.37
CA ALA A 299 -18.53 -5.53 -6.29
C ALA A 299 -18.12 -4.09 -6.68
N PRO A 300 -16.85 -3.84 -7.03
CA PRO A 300 -16.39 -2.55 -7.53
C PRO A 300 -17.19 -2.09 -8.74
N VAL A 301 -17.46 -0.78 -8.79
CA VAL A 301 -18.04 -0.18 -9.97
C VAL A 301 -16.93 0.04 -11.00
N VAL A 302 -17.07 -0.59 -12.15
CA VAL A 302 -16.27 -0.33 -13.34
C VAL A 302 -17.15 0.51 -14.25
N ALA A 303 -16.88 1.82 -14.35
CA ALA A 303 -17.61 2.66 -15.29
C ALA A 303 -17.32 2.14 -16.70
N ALA A 304 -18.38 1.94 -17.49
CA ALA A 304 -18.21 1.77 -18.92
C ALA A 304 -17.59 3.07 -19.46
N GLY A 305 -16.46 2.95 -20.13
CA GLY A 305 -15.76 4.04 -20.80
C GLY A 305 -16.61 4.69 -21.90
#